data_0d905d1a568849c04565d23fba57091e
#
_entry.id   0d905d1a568849c04565d23fba57091e
#
_cell.length_a   1.000
_cell.length_b   1.000
_cell.length_c   1.000
_cell.angle_alpha   90.00
_cell.angle_beta   90.00
_cell.angle_gamma   90.00
#
_symmetry.space_group_name_H-M   'P 1'
#
loop_
_entity.id
_entity.type
_entity.pdbx_description
1 polymer ?
#
loop_
_entity_poly.entity_id
_entity_poly.type
_entity_poly.pdbx_seq_one_letter_code
_entity_poly.pdbx_strand_id
1 'polypeptide(L)'
;MALAAAIRPAAESDLPALDEIEQASFRDHWEAKSFLQYACIVAESGNEVAGFLVSREIFAGSHQAPPEREILNLAVAPRFRRQGVAGLLLQHELNRRAIFYLEVRESNAPARALYGKFGFREITRRTGYYLHPPETAIVMRMN
;
A
#
# COMPACT_ATOMS: atom_id res chain seq x y z
N MET A 1 13.35 -5.13 17.03
CA MET A 1 13.79 -3.75 16.83
C MET A 1 13.38 -3.30 15.44
N ALA A 2 12.80 -2.11 15.32
CA ALA A 2 12.35 -1.60 14.03
C ALA A 2 13.55 -1.25 13.15
N LEU A 3 13.42 -1.51 11.85
CA LEU A 3 14.43 -1.17 10.86
C LEU A 3 14.50 0.35 10.70
N ALA A 4 15.71 0.90 10.68
CA ALA A 4 15.91 2.30 10.31
C ALA A 4 15.80 2.42 8.79
N ALA A 5 14.80 3.15 8.33
CA ALA A 5 14.57 3.36 6.92
C ALA A 5 14.10 4.79 6.66
N ALA A 6 14.49 5.32 5.50
CA ALA A 6 14.02 6.62 5.04
C ALA A 6 12.89 6.42 4.03
N ILE A 7 11.85 7.22 4.15
CA ILE A 7 10.73 7.20 3.20
C ILE A 7 10.95 8.34 2.20
N ARG A 8 10.86 8.04 0.92
CA ARG A 8 11.01 9.02 -0.15
C ARG A 8 10.14 8.68 -1.35
N PRO A 9 9.87 9.63 -2.24
CA PRO A 9 9.19 9.31 -3.50
C PRO A 9 10.00 8.31 -4.32
N ALA A 10 9.31 7.44 -5.04
CA ALA A 10 9.95 6.51 -5.96
C ALA A 10 10.50 7.28 -7.17
N ALA A 11 11.63 6.83 -7.68
CA ALA A 11 12.24 7.33 -8.91
C ALA A 11 12.25 6.23 -9.96
N GLU A 12 12.47 6.61 -11.21
CA GLU A 12 12.55 5.64 -12.31
C GLU A 12 13.61 4.57 -12.06
N SER A 13 14.71 4.94 -11.43
CA SER A 13 15.78 4.00 -11.06
C SER A 13 15.35 2.93 -10.06
N ASP A 14 14.22 3.13 -9.36
CA ASP A 14 13.70 2.15 -8.42
C ASP A 14 12.88 1.05 -9.09
N LEU A 15 12.48 1.22 -10.35
CA LEU A 15 11.57 0.29 -11.02
C LEU A 15 12.01 -1.19 -10.99
N PRO A 16 13.29 -1.52 -11.21
CA PRO A 16 13.71 -2.92 -11.10
C PRO A 16 13.46 -3.51 -9.71
N ALA A 17 13.73 -2.74 -8.64
CA ALA A 17 13.51 -3.20 -7.27
C ALA A 17 12.02 -3.34 -6.97
N LEU A 18 11.20 -2.40 -7.43
CA LEU A 18 9.75 -2.47 -7.25
C LEU A 18 9.15 -3.69 -7.95
N ASP A 19 9.60 -3.97 -9.16
CA ASP A 19 9.15 -5.12 -9.92
C ASP A 19 9.50 -6.43 -9.21
N GLU A 20 10.71 -6.52 -8.68
CA GLU A 20 11.16 -7.70 -7.94
C GLU A 20 10.31 -7.93 -6.68
N ILE A 21 10.02 -6.88 -5.93
CA ILE A 21 9.18 -6.97 -4.72
C ILE A 21 7.75 -7.37 -5.09
N GLU A 22 7.21 -6.79 -6.16
CA GLU A 22 5.88 -7.10 -6.65
C GLU A 22 5.76 -8.57 -7.00
N GLN A 23 6.71 -9.10 -7.76
CA GLN A 23 6.71 -10.51 -8.16
C GLN A 23 6.83 -11.45 -6.97
N ALA A 24 7.55 -11.06 -5.93
CA ALA A 24 7.70 -11.87 -4.72
C ALA A 24 6.46 -11.82 -3.83
N SER A 25 5.57 -10.85 -4.03
CA SER A 25 4.46 -10.57 -3.11
C SER A 25 3.09 -10.95 -3.67
N PHE A 26 2.88 -10.88 -4.98
CA PHE A 26 1.56 -11.03 -5.59
C PHE A 26 1.59 -11.96 -6.79
N ARG A 27 0.44 -12.65 -7.02
CA ARG A 27 0.27 -13.49 -8.21
C ARG A 27 0.04 -12.67 -9.46
N ASP A 28 -0.84 -11.66 -9.35
CA ASP A 28 -1.15 -10.76 -10.45
C ASP A 28 -0.25 -9.55 -10.31
N HIS A 29 0.78 -9.49 -11.13
CA HIS A 29 1.81 -8.45 -11.02
C HIS A 29 1.43 -7.20 -11.77
N TRP A 30 1.77 -6.05 -11.21
CA TRP A 30 1.74 -4.80 -11.92
C TRP A 30 2.93 -4.74 -12.87
N GLU A 31 2.72 -4.13 -14.03
CA GLU A 31 3.86 -3.77 -14.89
C GLU A 31 4.66 -2.66 -14.21
N ALA A 32 5.99 -2.71 -14.37
CA ALA A 32 6.90 -1.77 -13.71
C ALA A 32 6.51 -0.31 -13.91
N LYS A 33 6.16 0.06 -15.15
CA LYS A 33 5.78 1.45 -15.47
C LYS A 33 4.52 1.92 -14.75
N SER A 34 3.66 1.00 -14.28
CA SER A 34 2.43 1.36 -13.57
C SER A 34 2.71 2.01 -12.23
N PHE A 35 3.85 1.72 -11.61
CA PHE A 35 4.21 2.30 -10.32
C PHE A 35 4.34 3.82 -10.38
N LEU A 36 4.78 4.37 -11.52
CA LEU A 36 4.99 5.81 -11.65
C LEU A 36 3.77 6.54 -12.20
N GLN A 37 2.69 5.84 -12.56
CA GLN A 37 1.43 6.47 -12.96
C GLN A 37 0.69 7.06 -11.77
N TYR A 38 1.00 6.59 -10.57
CA TYR A 38 0.35 7.00 -9.34
C TYR A 38 1.39 7.53 -8.36
N ALA A 39 0.95 8.02 -7.21
CA ALA A 39 1.87 8.39 -6.15
C ALA A 39 2.50 7.14 -5.56
N CYS A 40 3.83 7.04 -5.63
CA CYS A 40 4.56 5.89 -5.12
C CYS A 40 5.66 6.38 -4.19
N ILE A 41 5.71 5.82 -2.98
CA ILE A 41 6.78 6.06 -2.02
C ILE A 41 7.51 4.76 -1.74
N VAL A 42 8.79 4.87 -1.44
CA VAL A 42 9.61 3.72 -1.09
C VAL A 42 10.23 3.91 0.29
N ALA A 43 10.46 2.80 0.97
CA ALA A 43 11.28 2.77 2.18
C ALA A 43 12.67 2.29 1.77
N GLU A 44 13.67 3.13 2.00
CA GLU A 44 15.05 2.81 1.67
C GLU A 44 15.84 2.54 2.94
N SER A 45 16.52 1.40 2.98
CA SER A 45 17.41 1.04 4.08
C SER A 45 18.80 0.81 3.52
N GLY A 46 19.75 1.65 3.91
CA GLY A 46 21.04 1.68 3.25
C GLY A 46 20.86 2.12 1.80
N ASN A 47 21.31 1.30 0.86
CA ASN A 47 21.15 1.56 -0.57
C ASN A 47 20.10 0.66 -1.22
N GLU A 48 19.23 0.06 -0.41
CA GLU A 48 18.25 -0.92 -0.87
C GLU A 48 16.83 -0.46 -0.65
N VAL A 49 15.94 -0.76 -1.60
CA VAL A 49 14.50 -0.55 -1.44
C VAL A 49 13.95 -1.71 -0.63
N ALA A 50 13.45 -1.41 0.57
CA ALA A 50 12.90 -2.40 1.49
C ALA A 50 11.41 -2.67 1.25
N GLY A 51 10.70 -1.69 0.69
CA GLY A 51 9.27 -1.81 0.43
C GLY A 51 8.74 -0.57 -0.27
N PHE A 52 7.46 -0.61 -0.66
CA PHE A 52 6.83 0.50 -1.34
C PHE A 52 5.33 0.59 -1.02
N LEU A 53 4.77 1.77 -1.24
CA LEU A 53 3.34 2.00 -1.14
C LEU A 53 2.90 2.85 -2.32
N VAL A 54 1.82 2.44 -2.99
CA VAL A 54 1.24 3.18 -4.11
C VAL A 54 -0.15 3.65 -3.71
N SER A 55 -0.44 4.92 -3.95
CA SER A 55 -1.75 5.50 -3.68
C SER A 55 -2.16 6.44 -4.80
N ARG A 56 -3.44 6.79 -4.82
CA ARG A 56 -3.96 7.79 -5.76
C ARG A 56 -5.00 8.67 -5.10
N GLU A 57 -5.15 9.88 -5.62
CA GLU A 57 -6.24 10.75 -5.26
C GLU A 57 -7.52 10.29 -5.96
N ILE A 58 -8.60 10.15 -5.21
CA ILE A 58 -9.93 9.84 -5.75
C ILE A 58 -10.75 11.12 -5.87
N PHE A 59 -10.60 12.00 -4.89
CA PHE A 59 -11.35 13.26 -4.79
C PHE A 59 -10.43 14.31 -4.14
N ALA A 60 -10.32 15.47 -4.78
CA ALA A 60 -9.40 16.52 -4.33
C ALA A 60 -9.86 17.27 -3.08
N GLY A 61 -11.09 17.04 -2.66
CA GLY A 61 -11.67 17.78 -1.53
C GLY A 61 -12.40 19.03 -1.97
N SER A 62 -13.17 19.60 -1.05
CA SER A 62 -13.92 20.84 -1.26
C SER A 62 -14.00 21.59 0.06
N HIS A 63 -14.69 22.74 0.05
CA HIS A 63 -14.97 23.47 1.29
C HIS A 63 -15.83 22.66 2.28
N GLN A 64 -16.55 21.65 1.79
CA GLN A 64 -17.51 20.91 2.59
C GLN A 64 -17.07 19.48 2.89
N ALA A 65 -16.02 18.98 2.21
CA ALA A 65 -15.59 17.60 2.36
C ALA A 65 -14.08 17.47 2.19
N PRO A 66 -13.42 16.59 2.98
CA PRO A 66 -11.99 16.38 2.85
C PRO A 66 -11.64 15.63 1.57
N PRO A 67 -10.39 15.67 1.14
CA PRO A 67 -9.91 14.82 0.05
C PRO A 67 -10.10 13.34 0.36
N GLU A 68 -10.18 12.53 -0.68
CA GLU A 68 -10.22 11.07 -0.57
C GLU A 68 -9.10 10.46 -1.39
N ARG A 69 -8.44 9.46 -0.82
CA ARG A 69 -7.35 8.75 -1.46
C ARG A 69 -7.55 7.25 -1.33
N GLU A 70 -6.96 6.51 -2.25
CA GLU A 70 -7.00 5.06 -2.20
C GLU A 70 -5.58 4.51 -2.15
N ILE A 71 -5.33 3.58 -1.24
CA ILE A 71 -4.09 2.82 -1.23
C ILE A 71 -4.28 1.65 -2.20
N LEU A 72 -3.46 1.62 -3.24
CA LEU A 72 -3.57 0.64 -4.32
C LEU A 72 -2.69 -0.58 -4.11
N ASN A 73 -1.52 -0.38 -3.50
CA ASN A 73 -0.56 -1.45 -3.34
C ASN A 73 0.41 -1.12 -2.20
N LEU A 74 0.79 -2.14 -1.45
CA LEU A 74 1.75 -2.03 -0.35
C LEU A 74 2.47 -3.36 -0.22
N ALA A 75 3.78 -3.35 -0.35
CA ALA A 75 4.56 -4.57 -0.28
C ALA A 75 5.94 -4.32 0.32
N VAL A 76 6.48 -5.34 0.97
CA VAL A 76 7.79 -5.32 1.63
C VAL A 76 8.62 -6.45 1.05
N ALA A 77 9.89 -6.18 0.73
CA ALA A 77 10.81 -7.19 0.24
C ALA A 77 10.93 -8.31 1.28
N PRO A 78 10.98 -9.59 0.84
CA PRO A 78 10.95 -10.73 1.78
C PRO A 78 11.96 -10.63 2.92
N ARG A 79 13.20 -10.22 2.63
CA ARG A 79 14.25 -10.13 3.64
C ARG A 79 14.08 -8.96 4.61
N PHE A 80 13.20 -8.02 4.31
CA PHE A 80 12.90 -6.89 5.19
C PHE A 80 11.57 -7.03 5.93
N ARG A 81 10.90 -8.16 5.80
CA ARG A 81 9.62 -8.40 6.48
C ARG A 81 9.81 -8.53 7.98
N ARG A 82 8.75 -8.25 8.74
CA ARG A 82 8.70 -8.30 10.21
C ARG A 82 9.65 -7.30 10.88
N GLN A 83 9.98 -6.22 10.18
CA GLN A 83 10.86 -5.18 10.72
C GLN A 83 10.17 -3.81 10.75
N GLY A 84 8.85 -3.78 10.56
CA GLY A 84 8.05 -2.56 10.66
C GLY A 84 8.04 -1.69 9.42
N VAL A 85 8.54 -2.16 8.28
CA VAL A 85 8.62 -1.37 7.04
C VAL A 85 7.23 -0.97 6.53
N ALA A 86 6.29 -1.92 6.50
CA ALA A 86 4.92 -1.62 6.06
C ALA A 86 4.28 -0.54 6.93
N GLY A 87 4.48 -0.61 8.23
CA GLY A 87 3.98 0.40 9.17
C GLY A 87 4.58 1.77 8.94
N LEU A 88 5.88 1.86 8.63
CA LEU A 88 6.53 3.13 8.33
C LEU A 88 5.96 3.76 7.05
N LEU A 89 5.79 2.96 6.00
CA LEU A 89 5.20 3.42 4.75
C LEU A 89 3.77 3.91 4.96
N LEU A 90 2.98 3.13 5.68
CA LEU A 90 1.58 3.45 5.95
C LEU A 90 1.47 4.72 6.79
N GLN A 91 2.27 4.83 7.84
CA GLN A 91 2.26 6.02 8.69
C GLN A 91 2.61 7.28 7.90
N HIS A 92 3.60 7.20 7.01
CA HIS A 92 3.97 8.32 6.16
C HIS A 92 2.82 8.74 5.25
N GLU A 93 2.16 7.78 4.60
CA GLU A 93 1.04 8.07 3.71
C GLU A 93 -0.15 8.68 4.47
N LEU A 94 -0.45 8.14 5.64
CA LEU A 94 -1.60 8.58 6.44
C LEU A 94 -1.41 9.95 7.08
N ASN A 95 -0.22 10.53 7.01
CA ASN A 95 0.00 11.93 7.40
C ASN A 95 -0.65 12.92 6.44
N ARG A 96 -1.02 12.49 5.24
CA ARG A 96 -1.82 13.32 4.34
C ARG A 96 -3.21 13.50 4.94
N ARG A 97 -3.75 14.70 4.80
CA ARG A 97 -5.12 14.98 5.25
C ARG A 97 -6.11 14.48 4.22
N ALA A 98 -6.65 13.29 4.45
CA ALA A 98 -7.59 12.66 3.54
C ALA A 98 -8.36 11.56 4.26
N ILE A 99 -9.48 11.15 3.67
CA ILE A 99 -10.12 9.89 4.00
C ILE A 99 -9.45 8.85 3.11
N PHE A 100 -9.03 7.74 3.69
CA PHE A 100 -8.33 6.69 2.97
C PHE A 100 -9.20 5.46 2.81
N TYR A 101 -9.14 4.86 1.61
CA TYR A 101 -9.79 3.61 1.28
C TYR A 101 -8.76 2.62 0.78
N LEU A 102 -9.04 1.34 0.97
CA LEU A 102 -8.27 0.25 0.36
C LEU A 102 -9.15 -0.98 0.19
N GLU A 103 -8.71 -1.88 -0.67
CA GLU A 103 -9.31 -3.20 -0.82
C GLU A 103 -8.26 -4.25 -0.50
N VAL A 104 -8.66 -5.30 0.22
CA VAL A 104 -7.77 -6.38 0.63
C VAL A 104 -8.50 -7.71 0.51
N ARG A 105 -7.78 -8.77 0.13
CA ARG A 105 -8.35 -10.11 0.09
C ARG A 105 -8.84 -10.52 1.48
N GLU A 106 -10.01 -11.12 1.53
CA GLU A 106 -10.61 -11.57 2.78
C GLU A 106 -9.66 -12.49 3.56
N SER A 107 -8.92 -13.35 2.86
CA SER A 107 -7.98 -14.29 3.47
C SER A 107 -6.68 -13.67 3.96
N ASN A 108 -6.40 -12.41 3.58
CA ASN A 108 -5.15 -11.77 3.96
C ASN A 108 -5.22 -11.21 5.38
N ALA A 109 -5.21 -12.13 6.37
CA ALA A 109 -5.31 -11.77 7.77
C ALA A 109 -4.20 -10.84 8.25
N PRO A 110 -2.92 -11.05 7.88
CA PRO A 110 -1.86 -10.13 8.31
C PRO A 110 -2.06 -8.70 7.83
N ALA A 111 -2.48 -8.51 6.57
CA ALA A 111 -2.73 -7.17 6.03
C ALA A 111 -3.94 -6.53 6.72
N ARG A 112 -5.02 -7.29 6.91
CA ARG A 112 -6.21 -6.77 7.58
C ARG A 112 -5.89 -6.34 9.01
N ALA A 113 -5.07 -7.12 9.73
CA ALA A 113 -4.64 -6.77 11.08
C ALA A 113 -3.77 -5.51 11.08
N LEU A 114 -2.85 -5.38 10.13
CA LEU A 114 -2.02 -4.19 9.98
C LEU A 114 -2.89 -2.95 9.77
N TYR A 115 -3.79 -3.00 8.80
CA TYR A 115 -4.66 -1.86 8.50
C TYR A 115 -5.56 -1.50 9.68
N GLY A 116 -6.12 -2.50 10.37
CA GLY A 116 -6.92 -2.27 11.57
C GLY A 116 -6.14 -1.55 12.65
N LYS A 117 -4.87 -1.88 12.81
CA LYS A 117 -3.97 -1.24 13.77
C LYS A 117 -3.79 0.26 13.50
N PHE A 118 -3.85 0.67 12.23
CA PHE A 118 -3.73 2.06 11.82
C PHE A 118 -5.06 2.80 11.73
N GLY A 119 -6.16 2.16 12.14
CA GLY A 119 -7.46 2.82 12.22
C GLY A 119 -8.41 2.51 11.06
N PHE A 120 -8.01 1.64 10.12
CA PHE A 120 -8.93 1.19 9.08
C PHE A 120 -9.97 0.25 9.64
N ARG A 121 -11.19 0.37 9.14
CA ARG A 121 -12.30 -0.52 9.51
C ARG A 121 -13.00 -0.99 8.25
N GLU A 122 -13.56 -2.19 8.30
CA GLU A 122 -14.34 -2.74 7.21
C GLU A 122 -15.63 -1.94 7.05
N ILE A 123 -15.92 -1.53 5.81
CA ILE A 123 -17.18 -0.83 5.51
C ILE A 123 -18.08 -1.61 4.57
N THR A 124 -17.51 -2.44 3.69
CA THR A 124 -18.30 -3.28 2.78
C THR A 124 -17.43 -4.41 2.23
N ARG A 125 -18.05 -5.30 1.46
CA ARG A 125 -17.40 -6.42 0.78
C ARG A 125 -17.79 -6.44 -0.68
N ARG A 126 -16.86 -6.89 -1.53
CA ARG A 126 -17.09 -7.05 -2.96
C ARG A 126 -16.89 -8.53 -3.29
N THR A 127 -17.98 -9.29 -3.38
CA THR A 127 -17.94 -10.72 -3.66
C THR A 127 -17.38 -10.97 -5.05
N GLY A 128 -16.41 -11.90 -5.15
CA GLY A 128 -15.82 -12.28 -6.44
C GLY A 128 -14.99 -11.21 -7.10
N TYR A 129 -14.55 -10.21 -6.37
CA TYR A 129 -13.76 -9.10 -6.91
C TYR A 129 -12.40 -9.55 -7.46
N TYR A 130 -11.69 -10.39 -6.69
CA TYR A 130 -10.43 -10.98 -7.14
C TYR A 130 -10.70 -12.23 -7.98
N LEU A 131 -9.89 -12.45 -9.01
CA LEU A 131 -10.09 -13.53 -9.97
C LEU A 131 -9.05 -14.65 -9.88
N HIS A 132 -7.87 -14.39 -9.33
CA HIS A 132 -6.74 -15.32 -9.33
C HIS A 132 -6.07 -15.45 -7.96
N PRO A 133 -6.57 -16.31 -7.05
CA PRO A 133 -7.82 -17.08 -7.13
C PRO A 133 -9.06 -16.23 -6.87
N PRO A 134 -10.24 -16.71 -7.22
CA PRO A 134 -11.48 -16.01 -6.92
C PRO A 134 -11.63 -15.81 -5.41
N GLU A 135 -11.92 -14.58 -5.02
CA GLU A 135 -12.02 -14.25 -3.61
C GLU A 135 -12.76 -12.93 -3.40
N THR A 136 -13.42 -12.80 -2.26
CA THR A 136 -14.08 -11.56 -1.84
C THR A 136 -13.04 -10.52 -1.42
N ALA A 137 -13.24 -9.28 -1.84
CA ALA A 137 -12.48 -8.14 -1.35
C ALA A 137 -13.18 -7.53 -0.12
N ILE A 138 -12.39 -7.23 0.90
CA ILE A 138 -12.84 -6.42 2.03
C ILE A 138 -12.46 -4.98 1.71
N VAL A 139 -13.45 -4.09 1.71
CA VAL A 139 -13.20 -2.65 1.53
C VAL A 139 -13.07 -2.02 2.91
N MET A 140 -11.96 -1.34 3.13
CA MET A 140 -11.66 -0.70 4.41
C MET A 140 -11.51 0.80 4.25
N ARG A 141 -11.81 1.53 5.31
CA ARG A 141 -11.77 2.99 5.33
C ARG A 141 -11.16 3.49 6.64
N MET A 142 -10.39 4.57 6.53
CA MET A 142 -9.84 5.29 7.68
C MET A 142 -10.03 6.79 7.48
N ASN A 143 -10.55 7.44 8.48
CA ASN A 143 -10.76 8.90 8.47
C ASN A 143 -9.55 9.64 9.02
#